data_d2375edceac73a1ee7c49bf8c0a3cb5f
#
_entry.id   d2375edceac73a1ee7c49bf8c0a3cb5f
#
_cell.length_a   1.000
_cell.length_b   1.000
_cell.length_c   1.000
_cell.angle_alpha   90.00
_cell.angle_beta   90.00
_cell.angle_gamma   90.00
#
_symmetry.space_group_name_H-M   'P 1'
#
loop_
_entity.id
_entity.type
_entity.pdbx_description
1 polymer ?
#
loop_
_entity_poly.entity_id
_entity_poly.type
_entity_poly.pdbx_seq_one_letter_code
_entity_poly.pdbx_strand_id
1 'polypeptide(L)'
;MLTIDEFHETVLSGHYASPADHLPARPLKKGFRAWWRFYASGLARVVAKGIRVVWKGNVTLKLFSELAYDMTRVVEVTGATVSFDGFDALRKLKGKPFVVVANHMSLIETMLLPAGVFAANDMTVVAKRSLTKYPGFGKILASCNPILLDRKNARKDLADTLEQGTALLKQGVSILLFPQGHRAEVFDPRKFNSLGAKLAARAGVPLVPVACKTDFARPGWPLKDFGPVDPSRPVRFACGQALDPTLPQRDLQKACIEHISARLTEWGMGVVKEQEENNVEGN
;
A
#
# COMPACT_ATOMS: atom_id res chain seq x y z
N MET A 1 23.81 5.28 -5.49
CA MET A 1 22.58 4.50 -5.12
C MET A 1 22.21 4.88 -3.71
N LEU A 2 20.97 5.33 -3.47
CA LEU A 2 20.52 5.75 -2.14
C LEU A 2 20.54 4.55 -1.16
N THR A 3 20.96 4.80 0.07
CA THR A 3 20.70 3.88 1.18
C THR A 3 19.22 3.93 1.56
N ILE A 4 18.73 2.97 2.35
CA ILE A 4 17.35 2.97 2.82
C ILE A 4 17.05 4.20 3.70
N ASP A 5 18.02 4.64 4.50
CA ASP A 5 17.86 5.79 5.38
C ASP A 5 17.77 7.10 4.56
N GLU A 6 18.62 7.27 3.53
CA GLU A 6 18.53 8.39 2.59
C GLU A 6 17.19 8.38 1.81
N PHE A 7 16.72 7.19 1.41
CA PHE A 7 15.40 7.05 0.78
C PHE A 7 14.29 7.50 1.73
N HIS A 8 14.30 7.06 2.98
CA HIS A 8 13.30 7.45 3.98
C HIS A 8 13.29 8.96 4.23
N GLU A 9 14.47 9.57 4.39
CA GLU A 9 14.54 11.04 4.58
C GLU A 9 14.05 11.78 3.33
N THR A 10 14.36 11.29 2.12
CA THR A 10 13.85 11.87 0.87
C THR A 10 12.33 11.75 0.79
N VAL A 11 11.75 10.60 1.12
CA VAL A 11 10.30 10.43 1.17
C VAL A 11 9.65 11.39 2.16
N LEU A 12 10.21 11.51 3.37
CA LEU A 12 9.70 12.43 4.40
C LEU A 12 10.01 13.91 4.11
N SER A 13 10.84 14.24 3.12
CA SER A 13 10.98 15.61 2.64
C SER A 13 9.79 16.08 1.80
N GLY A 14 8.91 15.14 1.42
CA GLY A 14 7.65 15.39 0.71
C GLY A 14 7.60 14.91 -0.72
N HIS A 15 8.76 14.68 -1.32
CA HIS A 15 8.83 14.21 -2.71
C HIS A 15 10.03 13.29 -2.93
N TYR A 16 9.74 12.05 -3.33
CA TYR A 16 10.71 11.14 -3.92
C TYR A 16 10.29 10.86 -5.36
N ALA A 17 11.22 11.00 -6.27
CA ALA A 17 11.08 10.49 -7.64
C ALA A 17 12.31 9.66 -7.99
N SER A 18 12.11 8.58 -8.74
CA SER A 18 13.21 7.71 -9.17
C SER A 18 14.37 8.52 -9.74
N PRO A 19 15.57 8.49 -9.13
CA PRO A 19 16.75 9.13 -9.68
C PRO A 19 17.11 8.55 -11.05
N ALA A 20 17.67 9.38 -11.93
CA ALA A 20 18.00 8.96 -13.29
C ALA A 20 18.97 7.77 -13.35
N ASP A 21 19.93 7.69 -12.42
CA ASP A 21 20.89 6.60 -12.28
C ASP A 21 20.26 5.29 -11.74
N HIS A 22 19.02 5.38 -11.24
CA HIS A 22 18.23 4.21 -10.84
C HIS A 22 17.54 3.52 -12.01
N LEU A 23 17.34 4.23 -13.10
CA LEU A 23 16.64 3.73 -14.28
C LEU A 23 17.63 3.16 -15.30
N PRO A 24 17.25 2.13 -16.06
CA PRO A 24 18.09 1.63 -17.14
C PRO A 24 18.17 2.66 -18.28
N ALA A 25 19.32 2.79 -18.93
CA ALA A 25 19.51 3.67 -20.07
C ALA A 25 18.50 3.42 -21.22
N ARG A 26 17.99 2.19 -21.31
CA ARG A 26 16.92 1.79 -22.23
C ARG A 26 15.86 1.02 -21.45
N PRO A 27 14.72 1.63 -21.11
CA PRO A 27 13.61 0.95 -20.47
C PRO A 27 13.14 -0.25 -21.28
N LEU A 28 12.76 -1.32 -20.60
CA LEU A 28 12.17 -2.48 -21.25
C LEU A 28 10.79 -2.11 -21.81
N LYS A 29 10.49 -2.62 -23.01
CA LYS A 29 9.14 -2.54 -23.55
C LYS A 29 8.25 -3.56 -22.84
N LYS A 30 6.94 -3.25 -22.76
CA LYS A 30 5.91 -4.19 -22.30
C LYS A 30 6.07 -5.54 -23.03
N GLY A 31 6.01 -6.64 -22.27
CA GLY A 31 6.11 -7.99 -22.84
C GLY A 31 6.90 -8.94 -21.93
N PHE A 32 7.27 -10.10 -22.49
CA PHE A 32 7.91 -11.19 -21.74
C PHE A 32 9.22 -10.77 -21.05
N ARG A 33 10.05 -9.93 -21.67
CA ARG A 33 11.32 -9.47 -21.07
C ARG A 33 11.09 -8.62 -19.81
N ALA A 34 10.10 -7.71 -19.84
CA ALA A 34 9.72 -6.92 -18.66
C ALA A 34 9.13 -7.82 -17.57
N TRP A 35 8.24 -8.74 -17.95
CA TRP A 35 7.66 -9.73 -17.06
C TRP A 35 8.74 -10.57 -16.36
N TRP A 36 9.68 -11.12 -17.12
CA TRP A 36 10.79 -11.93 -16.60
C TRP A 36 11.69 -11.12 -15.67
N ARG A 37 12.05 -9.89 -16.07
CA ARG A 37 12.91 -9.01 -15.27
C ARG A 37 12.26 -8.68 -13.93
N PHE A 38 10.97 -8.40 -13.94
CA PHE A 38 10.23 -8.05 -12.73
C PHE A 38 9.98 -9.27 -11.83
N TYR A 39 9.28 -10.30 -12.33
CA TYR A 39 8.86 -11.44 -11.50
C TYR A 39 9.98 -12.46 -11.27
N ALA A 40 10.51 -13.04 -12.33
CA ALA A 40 11.42 -14.17 -12.23
C ALA A 40 12.82 -13.77 -11.73
N SER A 41 13.26 -12.56 -12.04
CA SER A 41 14.56 -12.04 -11.59
C SER A 41 14.43 -11.13 -10.37
N GLY A 42 13.57 -10.11 -10.41
CA GLY A 42 13.46 -9.10 -9.38
C GLY A 42 12.77 -9.62 -8.12
N LEU A 43 11.46 -9.86 -8.22
CA LEU A 43 10.63 -10.31 -7.11
C LEU A 43 11.17 -11.61 -6.48
N ALA A 44 11.59 -12.58 -7.31
CA ALA A 44 12.12 -13.84 -6.81
C ALA A 44 13.39 -13.64 -5.94
N ARG A 45 14.28 -12.70 -6.31
CA ARG A 45 15.47 -12.36 -5.50
C ARG A 45 15.09 -11.69 -4.18
N VAL A 46 14.13 -10.76 -4.19
CA VAL A 46 13.66 -10.09 -2.97
C VAL A 46 13.01 -11.10 -2.03
N VAL A 47 12.16 -11.99 -2.55
CA VAL A 47 11.56 -13.08 -1.75
C VAL A 47 12.64 -14.02 -1.21
N ALA A 48 13.63 -14.42 -2.02
CA ALA A 48 14.73 -15.28 -1.57
C ALA A 48 15.58 -14.61 -0.48
N LYS A 49 15.84 -13.28 -0.56
CA LYS A 49 16.49 -12.50 0.50
C LYS A 49 15.68 -12.60 1.80
N GLY A 50 14.38 -12.30 1.72
CA GLY A 50 13.47 -12.37 2.87
C GLY A 50 13.45 -13.75 3.52
N ILE A 51 13.32 -14.81 2.71
CA ILE A 51 13.31 -16.21 3.20
C ILE A 51 14.63 -16.53 3.95
N ARG A 52 15.78 -16.16 3.38
CA ARG A 52 17.09 -16.41 4.03
C ARG A 52 17.19 -15.75 5.41
N VAL A 53 16.70 -14.51 5.54
CA VAL A 53 16.72 -13.79 6.82
C VAL A 53 15.76 -14.42 7.82
N VAL A 54 14.55 -14.79 7.38
CA VAL A 54 13.56 -15.48 8.23
C VAL A 54 14.08 -16.82 8.72
N TRP A 55 14.77 -17.60 7.88
CA TRP A 55 15.35 -18.88 8.29
C TRP A 55 16.51 -18.76 9.30
N LYS A 56 17.23 -17.64 9.27
CA LYS A 56 18.28 -17.34 10.26
C LYS A 56 17.71 -16.82 11.59
N GLY A 57 16.39 -16.69 11.74
CA GLY A 57 15.75 -16.21 12.96
C GLY A 57 15.82 -14.69 13.18
N ASN A 58 16.43 -13.94 12.26
CA ASN A 58 16.62 -12.48 12.37
C ASN A 58 15.41 -11.72 11.81
N VAL A 59 14.22 -12.03 12.31
CA VAL A 59 12.99 -11.43 11.83
C VAL A 59 12.70 -10.14 12.58
N THR A 60 12.76 -9.01 11.88
CA THR A 60 12.43 -7.68 12.41
C THR A 60 11.51 -6.94 11.45
N LEU A 61 10.76 -5.96 11.95
CA LEU A 61 10.00 -5.04 11.10
C LEU A 61 10.91 -4.30 10.11
N LYS A 62 12.17 -4.05 10.48
CA LYS A 62 13.19 -3.48 9.59
C LYS A 62 13.38 -4.31 8.32
N LEU A 63 13.36 -5.65 8.39
CA LEU A 63 13.42 -6.51 7.22
C LEU A 63 12.29 -6.19 6.22
N PHE A 64 11.08 -5.99 6.72
CA PHE A 64 9.93 -5.69 5.85
C PHE A 64 10.12 -4.35 5.12
N SER A 65 10.64 -3.33 5.81
CA SER A 65 11.02 -2.05 5.21
C SER A 65 12.09 -2.22 4.12
N GLU A 66 13.16 -2.98 4.41
CA GLU A 66 14.22 -3.26 3.43
C GLU A 66 13.71 -3.98 2.18
N LEU A 67 12.84 -4.99 2.36
CA LEU A 67 12.25 -5.72 1.22
C LEU A 67 11.32 -4.82 0.40
N ALA A 68 10.59 -3.89 1.03
CA ALA A 68 9.76 -2.93 0.32
C ALA A 68 10.60 -1.93 -0.49
N TYR A 69 11.72 -1.46 0.06
CA TYR A 69 12.68 -0.63 -0.67
C TYR A 69 13.33 -1.41 -1.83
N ASP A 70 13.77 -2.66 -1.59
CA ASP A 70 14.30 -3.52 -2.64
C ASP A 70 13.29 -3.70 -3.79
N MET A 71 11.99 -3.85 -3.49
CA MET A 71 10.94 -3.93 -4.50
C MET A 71 10.75 -2.62 -5.27
N THR A 72 10.92 -1.46 -4.63
CA THR A 72 10.95 -0.16 -5.33
C THR A 72 12.08 -0.17 -6.37
N ARG A 73 13.28 -0.64 -5.98
CA ARG A 73 14.43 -0.80 -6.89
C ARG A 73 14.15 -1.78 -8.03
N VAL A 74 13.42 -2.86 -7.78
CA VAL A 74 13.03 -3.83 -8.83
C VAL A 74 12.14 -3.17 -9.89
N VAL A 75 11.20 -2.34 -9.50
CA VAL A 75 10.35 -1.57 -10.43
C VAL A 75 11.22 -0.62 -11.28
N GLU A 76 12.09 0.15 -10.64
CA GLU A 76 12.98 1.12 -11.29
C GLU A 76 13.93 0.45 -12.29
N VAL A 77 14.62 -0.61 -11.92
CA VAL A 77 15.53 -1.34 -12.84
C VAL A 77 14.79 -2.11 -13.93
N THR A 78 13.47 -2.25 -13.84
CA THR A 78 12.62 -2.77 -14.91
C THR A 78 12.29 -1.65 -15.93
N GLY A 79 12.43 -0.38 -15.51
CA GLY A 79 12.32 0.79 -16.39
C GLY A 79 11.12 1.69 -16.09
N ALA A 80 10.34 1.43 -15.03
CA ALA A 80 9.28 2.32 -14.62
C ALA A 80 9.77 3.27 -13.52
N THR A 81 9.30 4.52 -13.56
CA THR A 81 9.53 5.48 -12.49
C THR A 81 8.63 5.21 -11.30
N VAL A 82 9.13 5.48 -10.11
CA VAL A 82 8.38 5.42 -8.85
C VAL A 82 8.39 6.80 -8.21
N SER A 83 7.25 7.28 -7.73
CA SER A 83 7.19 8.51 -6.93
C SER A 83 6.40 8.31 -5.63
N PHE A 84 6.84 9.03 -4.58
CA PHE A 84 6.15 9.17 -3.31
C PHE A 84 5.99 10.68 -3.05
N ASP A 85 4.75 11.17 -3.10
CA ASP A 85 4.41 12.59 -3.01
C ASP A 85 3.58 12.87 -1.75
N GLY A 86 3.81 13.99 -1.07
CA GLY A 86 3.05 14.42 0.11
C GLY A 86 3.35 13.65 1.40
N PHE A 87 4.38 12.81 1.44
CA PHE A 87 4.75 12.02 2.63
C PHE A 87 5.38 12.86 3.75
N ASP A 88 5.69 14.14 3.53
CA ASP A 88 6.03 15.11 4.59
C ASP A 88 4.89 15.26 5.62
N ALA A 89 3.65 14.97 5.25
CA ALA A 89 2.53 14.85 6.17
C ALA A 89 2.80 13.85 7.31
N LEU A 90 3.60 12.80 7.05
CA LEU A 90 4.00 11.81 8.04
C LEU A 90 5.15 12.26 8.94
N ARG A 91 5.88 13.32 8.60
CA ARG A 91 7.01 13.81 9.41
C ARG A 91 6.60 14.16 10.84
N LYS A 92 5.42 14.76 11.02
CA LYS A 92 4.87 15.09 12.34
C LYS A 92 4.43 13.85 13.13
N LEU A 93 4.28 12.72 12.47
CA LEU A 93 3.89 11.42 13.04
C LEU A 93 5.09 10.50 13.25
N LYS A 94 6.33 10.95 12.99
CA LYS A 94 7.53 10.11 13.13
C LYS A 94 7.62 9.55 14.57
N GLY A 95 7.68 8.21 14.66
CA GLY A 95 7.70 7.50 15.95
C GLY A 95 6.35 7.43 16.68
N LYS A 96 5.25 7.83 16.04
CA LYS A 96 3.89 7.74 16.59
C LYS A 96 3.02 6.85 15.70
N PRO A 97 2.10 6.06 16.28
CA PRO A 97 1.23 5.18 15.51
C PRO A 97 0.15 5.96 14.75
N PHE A 98 -0.19 5.48 13.57
CA PHE A 98 -1.29 5.98 12.74
C PHE A 98 -1.88 4.86 11.89
N VAL A 99 -3.05 5.09 11.33
CA VAL A 99 -3.70 4.18 10.38
C VAL A 99 -3.54 4.74 8.98
N VAL A 100 -3.06 3.91 8.04
CA VAL A 100 -3.01 4.24 6.61
C VAL A 100 -4.10 3.49 5.89
N VAL A 101 -4.87 4.19 5.08
CA VAL A 101 -5.84 3.61 4.14
C VAL A 101 -5.47 3.95 2.71
N ALA A 102 -5.50 2.95 1.83
CA ALA A 102 -5.16 3.14 0.42
C ALA A 102 -6.13 2.40 -0.50
N ASN A 103 -6.25 2.86 -1.75
CA ASN A 103 -6.92 2.07 -2.79
C ASN A 103 -6.09 0.84 -3.16
N HIS A 104 -6.74 -0.21 -3.64
CA HIS A 104 -6.13 -1.49 -3.97
C HIS A 104 -6.27 -1.78 -5.46
N MET A 105 -5.19 -1.57 -6.23
CA MET A 105 -5.18 -1.70 -7.68
C MET A 105 -4.48 -2.97 -8.14
N SER A 106 -3.30 -3.27 -7.57
CA SER A 106 -2.45 -4.36 -8.02
C SER A 106 -1.75 -5.07 -6.84
N LEU A 107 -0.71 -5.84 -7.10
CA LEU A 107 0.19 -6.38 -6.09
C LEU A 107 1.23 -5.33 -5.65
N ILE A 108 1.50 -4.34 -6.50
CA ILE A 108 2.62 -3.41 -6.35
C ILE A 108 2.49 -2.54 -5.10
N GLU A 109 1.31 -1.96 -4.84
CA GLU A 109 1.13 -1.11 -3.66
C GLU A 109 1.34 -1.88 -2.35
N THR A 110 1.00 -3.17 -2.31
CA THR A 110 1.24 -3.98 -1.09
C THR A 110 2.72 -4.22 -0.83
N MET A 111 3.55 -4.13 -1.88
CA MET A 111 4.99 -4.35 -1.80
C MET A 111 5.78 -3.06 -1.63
N LEU A 112 5.35 -1.95 -2.25
CA LEU A 112 6.13 -0.71 -2.29
C LEU A 112 5.66 0.32 -1.24
N LEU A 113 4.34 0.47 -1.02
CA LEU A 113 3.81 1.47 -0.09
C LEU A 113 4.39 1.34 1.33
N PRO A 114 4.64 0.13 1.86
CA PRO A 114 5.32 -0.02 3.13
C PRO A 114 6.65 0.74 3.24
N ALA A 115 7.44 0.84 2.18
CA ALA A 115 8.70 1.59 2.22
C ALA A 115 8.50 3.06 2.59
N GLY A 116 7.42 3.70 2.08
CA GLY A 116 7.07 5.08 2.43
C GLY A 116 6.50 5.23 3.85
N VAL A 117 5.75 4.25 4.33
CA VAL A 117 5.15 4.27 5.68
C VAL A 117 6.23 4.03 6.75
N PHE A 118 7.14 3.08 6.53
CA PHE A 118 8.27 2.82 7.42
C PHE A 118 9.22 4.00 7.58
N ALA A 119 9.23 4.94 6.64
CA ALA A 119 9.98 6.18 6.79
C ALA A 119 9.56 6.97 8.06
N ALA A 120 8.29 6.84 8.46
CA ALA A 120 7.76 7.56 9.63
C ALA A 120 7.63 6.67 10.87
N ASN A 121 7.20 5.42 10.74
CA ASN A 121 6.98 4.55 11.90
C ASN A 121 6.97 3.06 11.51
N ASP A 122 7.24 2.21 12.48
CA ASP A 122 7.01 0.77 12.37
C ASP A 122 5.54 0.48 12.05
N MET A 123 5.31 -0.51 11.19
CA MET A 123 3.95 -0.81 10.74
C MET A 123 3.69 -2.30 10.52
N THR A 124 2.41 -2.65 10.54
CA THR A 124 1.90 -3.93 10.06
C THR A 124 0.75 -3.73 9.07
N VAL A 125 0.25 -4.84 8.54
CA VAL A 125 -0.81 -4.84 7.51
C VAL A 125 -2.02 -5.65 7.92
N VAL A 126 -3.19 -5.27 7.39
CA VAL A 126 -4.37 -6.14 7.40
C VAL A 126 -4.35 -6.98 6.12
N ALA A 127 -4.30 -8.30 6.26
CA ALA A 127 -4.11 -9.21 5.14
C ALA A 127 -5.05 -10.43 5.19
N LYS A 128 -5.29 -11.06 4.03
CA LYS A 128 -6.04 -12.31 3.97
C LYS A 128 -5.22 -13.45 4.56
N ARG A 129 -5.77 -14.25 5.48
CA ARG A 129 -5.11 -15.39 6.11
C ARG A 129 -4.51 -16.38 5.12
N SER A 130 -5.18 -16.61 3.98
CA SER A 130 -4.63 -17.54 2.97
C SER A 130 -3.28 -17.12 2.38
N LEU A 131 -2.88 -15.85 2.48
CA LEU A 131 -1.58 -15.37 2.01
C LEU A 131 -0.43 -15.93 2.85
N THR A 132 -0.67 -16.30 4.12
CA THR A 132 0.37 -16.93 4.96
C THR A 132 0.73 -18.34 4.50
N LYS A 133 -0.09 -18.94 3.62
CA LYS A 133 0.16 -20.28 3.06
C LYS A 133 1.07 -20.26 1.82
N TYR A 134 1.35 -19.08 1.24
CA TYR A 134 2.24 -19.02 0.07
C TYR A 134 3.67 -19.38 0.49
N PRO A 135 4.32 -20.31 -0.23
CA PRO A 135 5.71 -20.68 0.07
C PRO A 135 6.63 -19.46 0.10
N GLY A 136 7.40 -19.34 1.17
CA GLY A 136 8.34 -18.23 1.37
C GLY A 136 7.67 -16.90 1.74
N PHE A 137 6.81 -16.35 0.90
CA PHE A 137 6.11 -15.10 1.16
C PHE A 137 5.28 -15.14 2.44
N GLY A 138 4.61 -16.27 2.71
CA GLY A 138 3.80 -16.43 3.92
C GLY A 138 4.61 -16.25 5.21
N LYS A 139 5.85 -16.71 5.23
CA LYS A 139 6.77 -16.52 6.38
C LYS A 139 7.20 -15.06 6.52
N ILE A 140 7.49 -14.38 5.40
CA ILE A 140 7.80 -12.94 5.39
C ILE A 140 6.60 -12.15 5.90
N LEU A 141 5.38 -12.44 5.41
CA LEU A 141 4.17 -11.78 5.88
C LEU A 141 3.92 -12.03 7.38
N ALA A 142 4.08 -13.26 7.84
CA ALA A 142 3.91 -13.59 9.25
C ALA A 142 4.88 -12.83 10.16
N SER A 143 6.06 -12.46 9.64
CA SER A 143 7.08 -11.75 10.42
C SER A 143 6.73 -10.31 10.78
N CYS A 144 5.80 -9.68 10.07
CA CYS A 144 5.32 -8.35 10.42
C CYS A 144 4.09 -8.35 11.35
N ASN A 145 3.76 -9.50 11.96
CA ASN A 145 2.61 -9.67 12.86
C ASN A 145 1.30 -9.12 12.27
N PRO A 146 0.86 -9.60 11.10
CA PRO A 146 -0.27 -9.04 10.36
C PRO A 146 -1.60 -9.37 11.04
N ILE A 147 -2.58 -8.47 10.90
CA ILE A 147 -3.97 -8.75 11.25
C ILE A 147 -4.57 -9.60 10.13
N LEU A 148 -4.92 -10.84 10.44
CA LEU A 148 -5.33 -11.83 9.44
C LEU A 148 -6.85 -11.98 9.36
N LEU A 149 -7.43 -11.70 8.19
CA LEU A 149 -8.85 -11.86 7.89
C LEU A 149 -9.14 -13.19 7.21
N ASP A 150 -10.16 -13.90 7.69
CA ASP A 150 -10.64 -15.15 7.05
C ASP A 150 -11.60 -14.88 5.90
N ARG A 151 -12.25 -13.73 5.87
CA ARG A 151 -13.27 -13.30 4.89
C ARG A 151 -14.47 -14.24 4.78
N LYS A 152 -14.74 -15.03 5.83
CA LYS A 152 -15.89 -15.91 5.93
C LYS A 152 -17.04 -15.29 6.73
N ASN A 153 -16.69 -14.41 7.68
CA ASN A 153 -17.64 -13.73 8.55
C ASN A 153 -17.21 -12.27 8.73
N ALA A 154 -17.86 -11.36 8.00
CA ALA A 154 -17.52 -9.95 7.99
C ALA A 154 -17.64 -9.28 9.38
N ARG A 155 -18.59 -9.71 10.22
CA ARG A 155 -18.74 -9.18 11.59
C ARG A 155 -17.59 -9.59 12.48
N LYS A 156 -17.19 -10.86 12.40
CA LYS A 156 -16.04 -11.36 13.16
C LYS A 156 -14.74 -10.71 12.68
N ASP A 157 -14.50 -10.66 11.39
CA ASP A 157 -13.32 -10.02 10.80
C ASP A 157 -13.23 -8.55 11.22
N LEU A 158 -14.36 -7.84 11.26
CA LEU A 158 -14.42 -6.47 11.76
C LEU A 158 -14.04 -6.39 13.25
N ALA A 159 -14.65 -7.21 14.11
CA ALA A 159 -14.38 -7.22 15.54
C ALA A 159 -12.93 -7.56 15.84
N ASP A 160 -12.39 -8.63 15.23
CA ASP A 160 -11.01 -9.07 15.36
C ASP A 160 -10.03 -7.98 14.91
N THR A 161 -10.32 -7.30 13.77
CA THR A 161 -9.47 -6.22 13.27
C THR A 161 -9.46 -5.02 14.22
N LEU A 162 -10.62 -4.62 14.74
CA LEU A 162 -10.71 -3.51 15.66
C LEU A 162 -10.01 -3.81 17.01
N GLU A 163 -10.12 -5.04 17.51
CA GLU A 163 -9.48 -5.45 18.76
C GLU A 163 -7.96 -5.54 18.60
N GLN A 164 -7.48 -6.38 17.67
CA GLN A 164 -6.04 -6.58 17.43
C GLN A 164 -5.38 -5.30 16.96
N GLY A 165 -6.04 -4.56 16.04
CA GLY A 165 -5.51 -3.32 15.52
C GLY A 165 -5.37 -2.23 16.59
N THR A 166 -6.38 -2.09 17.48
CA THR A 166 -6.27 -1.14 18.60
C THR A 166 -5.13 -1.52 19.54
N ALA A 167 -4.92 -2.82 19.79
CA ALA A 167 -3.83 -3.29 20.64
C ALA A 167 -2.46 -2.97 20.02
N LEU A 168 -2.28 -3.21 18.72
CA LEU A 168 -1.04 -2.91 17.99
C LEU A 168 -0.75 -1.40 17.93
N LEU A 169 -1.76 -0.58 17.66
CA LEU A 169 -1.63 0.88 17.68
C LEU A 169 -1.22 1.40 19.07
N LYS A 170 -1.77 0.84 20.15
CA LYS A 170 -1.34 1.17 21.52
C LYS A 170 0.11 0.75 21.81
N GLN A 171 0.62 -0.25 21.12
CA GLN A 171 2.04 -0.67 21.18
C GLN A 171 2.96 0.19 20.32
N GLY A 172 2.43 1.22 19.64
CA GLY A 172 3.20 2.11 18.79
C GLY A 172 3.35 1.65 17.33
N VAL A 173 2.69 0.57 16.91
CA VAL A 173 2.77 0.03 15.55
C VAL A 173 1.65 0.59 14.69
N SER A 174 1.99 1.23 13.56
CA SER A 174 1.04 1.74 12.57
C SER A 174 0.41 0.60 11.76
N ILE A 175 -0.76 0.85 11.16
CA ILE A 175 -1.49 -0.18 10.43
C ILE A 175 -1.82 0.32 9.01
N LEU A 176 -1.41 -0.46 8.01
CA LEU A 176 -1.81 -0.26 6.61
C LEU A 176 -2.94 -1.22 6.25
N LEU A 177 -4.01 -0.70 5.67
CA LEU A 177 -5.11 -1.50 5.15
C LEU A 177 -5.69 -0.97 3.84
N PHE A 178 -6.31 -1.89 3.09
CA PHE A 178 -6.95 -1.61 1.80
C PHE A 178 -8.46 -1.84 1.93
N PRO A 179 -9.26 -0.79 2.19
CA PRO A 179 -10.68 -0.92 2.49
C PRO A 179 -11.55 -1.52 1.38
N GLN A 180 -11.09 -1.52 0.13
CA GLN A 180 -11.80 -2.17 -0.99
C GLN A 180 -11.88 -3.70 -0.86
N GLY A 181 -10.96 -4.31 -0.12
CA GLY A 181 -10.90 -5.75 0.07
C GLY A 181 -10.49 -6.57 -1.17
N HIS A 182 -10.60 -6.03 -2.36
CA HIS A 182 -10.21 -6.65 -3.63
C HIS A 182 -9.50 -5.65 -4.53
N ARG A 183 -8.57 -6.13 -5.36
CA ARG A 183 -7.91 -5.31 -6.38
C ARG A 183 -8.89 -4.92 -7.47
N ALA A 184 -8.86 -3.64 -7.87
CA ALA A 184 -9.66 -3.10 -8.96
C ALA A 184 -8.89 -2.01 -9.68
N GLU A 185 -8.90 -2.04 -11.03
CA GLU A 185 -8.27 -1.01 -11.86
C GLU A 185 -9.04 0.33 -11.79
N VAL A 186 -10.36 0.25 -11.57
CA VAL A 186 -11.24 1.40 -11.39
C VAL A 186 -11.59 1.52 -9.90
N PHE A 187 -11.40 2.70 -9.35
CA PHE A 187 -11.77 2.98 -7.97
C PHE A 187 -13.28 3.23 -7.85
N ASP A 188 -13.95 2.43 -7.03
CA ASP A 188 -15.36 2.59 -6.69
C ASP A 188 -15.48 3.05 -5.23
N PRO A 189 -15.80 4.33 -4.96
CA PRO A 189 -15.96 4.87 -3.60
C PRO A 189 -16.94 4.07 -2.73
N ARG A 190 -18.00 3.51 -3.33
CA ARG A 190 -19.04 2.73 -2.62
C ARG A 190 -18.50 1.43 -2.04
N LYS A 191 -17.40 0.90 -2.61
CA LYS A 191 -16.71 -0.32 -2.16
C LYS A 191 -15.57 -0.06 -1.17
N PHE A 192 -15.29 1.22 -0.87
CA PHE A 192 -14.28 1.61 0.09
C PHE A 192 -14.90 1.65 1.50
N ASN A 193 -14.75 0.55 2.26
CA ASN A 193 -15.39 0.41 3.57
C ASN A 193 -14.77 1.30 4.67
N SER A 194 -15.52 1.50 5.76
CA SER A 194 -15.12 2.42 6.85
C SER A 194 -14.23 1.80 7.93
N LEU A 195 -13.60 0.64 7.67
CA LEU A 195 -12.78 -0.05 8.67
C LEU A 195 -11.62 0.82 9.18
N GLY A 196 -10.92 1.52 8.28
CA GLY A 196 -9.82 2.41 8.65
C GLY A 196 -10.26 3.56 9.55
N ALA A 197 -11.36 4.24 9.19
CA ALA A 197 -11.93 5.33 9.99
C ALA A 197 -12.38 4.84 11.39
N LYS A 198 -13.04 3.67 11.46
CA LYS A 198 -13.44 3.05 12.73
C LYS A 198 -12.24 2.69 13.60
N LEU A 199 -11.18 2.14 12.99
CA LEU A 199 -9.98 1.76 13.72
C LEU A 199 -9.23 2.98 14.25
N ALA A 200 -9.03 4.02 13.44
CA ALA A 200 -8.37 5.26 13.82
C ALA A 200 -9.11 5.96 14.97
N ALA A 201 -10.43 6.14 14.83
CA ALA A 201 -11.26 6.77 15.86
C ALA A 201 -11.26 5.96 17.18
N ARG A 202 -11.36 4.60 17.11
CA ARG A 202 -11.33 3.73 18.28
C ARG A 202 -10.00 3.77 19.02
N ALA A 203 -8.90 3.83 18.29
CA ALA A 203 -7.56 3.87 18.87
C ALA A 203 -7.08 5.28 19.24
N GLY A 204 -7.79 6.33 18.81
CA GLY A 204 -7.41 7.73 19.05
C GLY A 204 -6.13 8.13 18.31
N VAL A 205 -5.89 7.59 17.11
CA VAL A 205 -4.70 7.84 16.31
C VAL A 205 -5.07 8.45 14.95
N PRO A 206 -4.20 9.25 14.32
CA PRO A 206 -4.46 9.85 13.02
C PRO A 206 -4.78 8.82 11.93
N LEU A 207 -5.65 9.21 10.99
CA LEU A 207 -5.96 8.47 9.76
C LEU A 207 -5.32 9.15 8.57
N VAL A 208 -4.56 8.40 7.76
CA VAL A 208 -3.80 8.93 6.63
C VAL A 208 -4.27 8.26 5.34
N PRO A 209 -4.88 8.99 4.39
CA PRO A 209 -5.22 8.45 3.09
C PRO A 209 -4.01 8.45 2.14
N VAL A 210 -3.85 7.40 1.35
CA VAL A 210 -2.84 7.32 0.30
C VAL A 210 -3.47 6.86 -1.01
N ALA A 211 -3.33 7.65 -2.06
CA ALA A 211 -3.69 7.26 -3.40
C ALA A 211 -2.54 6.46 -4.05
N CYS A 212 -2.88 5.34 -4.70
CA CYS A 212 -1.92 4.44 -5.34
C CYS A 212 -2.28 4.26 -6.82
N LYS A 213 -1.36 4.65 -7.73
CA LYS A 213 -1.39 4.29 -9.15
C LYS A 213 -0.33 3.24 -9.39
N THR A 214 -0.74 1.99 -9.57
CA THR A 214 0.15 0.83 -9.62
C THR A 214 -0.17 -0.10 -10.80
N ASP A 215 -0.73 0.45 -11.86
CA ASP A 215 -1.08 -0.25 -13.10
C ASP A 215 0.13 -0.65 -13.96
N PHE A 216 1.35 -0.45 -13.43
CA PHE A 216 2.60 -1.02 -13.92
C PHE A 216 2.52 -2.56 -14.05
N ALA A 217 1.96 -3.25 -13.05
CA ALA A 217 1.72 -4.69 -13.08
C ALA A 217 0.26 -4.97 -12.79
N ARG A 218 -0.49 -5.28 -13.84
CA ARG A 218 -1.93 -5.56 -13.76
C ARG A 218 -2.19 -6.99 -13.31
N PRO A 219 -3.40 -7.28 -12.78
CA PRO A 219 -3.82 -8.66 -12.55
C PRO A 219 -3.73 -9.50 -13.82
N GLY A 220 -3.23 -10.73 -13.68
CA GLY A 220 -3.09 -11.67 -14.79
C GLY A 220 -4.21 -12.68 -14.88
N TRP A 221 -4.19 -13.49 -15.94
CA TRP A 221 -5.01 -14.68 -16.10
C TRP A 221 -4.11 -15.81 -16.61
N PRO A 222 -4.19 -17.04 -16.06
CA PRO A 222 -5.04 -17.48 -14.93
C PRO A 222 -4.50 -17.11 -13.54
N LEU A 223 -3.24 -16.68 -13.44
CA LEU A 223 -2.60 -16.33 -12.16
C LEU A 223 -2.69 -14.83 -11.91
N LYS A 224 -3.63 -14.42 -11.06
CA LYS A 224 -3.93 -13.02 -10.76
C LYS A 224 -2.73 -12.20 -10.29
N ASP A 225 -1.74 -12.83 -9.66
CA ASP A 225 -0.58 -12.15 -9.11
C ASP A 225 0.58 -12.00 -10.11
N PHE A 226 0.52 -12.63 -11.29
CA PHE A 226 1.59 -12.67 -12.29
C PHE A 226 1.13 -12.16 -13.67
N GLY A 227 0.47 -11.03 -13.67
CA GLY A 227 -0.05 -10.42 -14.88
C GLY A 227 1.01 -9.68 -15.71
N PRO A 228 0.57 -8.99 -16.78
CA PRO A 228 1.46 -8.25 -17.65
C PRO A 228 2.12 -7.08 -16.93
N VAL A 229 3.40 -6.85 -17.24
CA VAL A 229 4.22 -5.74 -16.75
C VAL A 229 4.43 -4.74 -17.87
N ASP A 230 4.15 -3.47 -17.58
CA ASP A 230 4.31 -2.37 -18.52
C ASP A 230 5.20 -1.26 -17.93
N PRO A 231 6.51 -1.25 -18.26
CA PRO A 231 7.46 -0.26 -17.73
C PRO A 231 7.18 1.18 -18.15
N SER A 232 6.34 1.42 -19.16
CA SER A 232 5.93 2.77 -19.56
C SER A 232 4.94 3.42 -18.58
N ARG A 233 4.39 2.65 -17.64
CA ARG A 233 3.42 3.11 -16.65
C ARG A 233 4.12 3.46 -15.35
N PRO A 234 4.12 4.74 -14.95
CA PRO A 234 4.72 5.15 -13.68
C PRO A 234 3.94 4.59 -12.49
N VAL A 235 4.66 4.20 -11.45
CA VAL A 235 4.10 3.86 -10.15
C VAL A 235 4.10 5.13 -9.29
N ARG A 236 2.93 5.51 -8.76
CA ARG A 236 2.78 6.76 -7.99
C ARG A 236 2.04 6.50 -6.70
N PHE A 237 2.54 7.13 -5.64
CA PHE A 237 1.89 7.18 -4.33
C PHE A 237 1.73 8.64 -3.93
N ALA A 238 0.52 9.05 -3.53
CA ALA A 238 0.26 10.38 -2.99
C ALA A 238 -0.36 10.28 -1.61
N CYS A 239 0.39 10.71 -0.61
CA CYS A 239 -0.04 10.78 0.78
C CYS A 239 -0.88 12.05 0.99
N GLY A 240 -2.03 11.91 1.65
CA GLY A 240 -2.85 13.03 2.08
C GLY A 240 -2.45 13.52 3.48
N GLN A 241 -3.08 14.61 3.90
CA GLN A 241 -2.90 15.12 5.26
C GLN A 241 -3.40 14.11 6.30
N ALA A 242 -2.73 14.06 7.43
CA ALA A 242 -3.17 13.25 8.56
C ALA A 242 -4.47 13.84 9.12
N LEU A 243 -5.52 13.03 9.16
CA LEU A 243 -6.84 13.41 9.64
C LEU A 243 -6.93 13.19 11.16
N ASP A 244 -7.53 14.15 11.87
CA ASP A 244 -7.70 14.08 13.31
C ASP A 244 -8.71 12.98 13.68
N PRO A 245 -8.36 12.02 14.55
CA PRO A 245 -9.24 10.91 14.94
C PRO A 245 -10.48 11.35 15.71
N THR A 246 -10.54 12.58 16.20
CA THR A 246 -11.71 13.14 16.90
C THR A 246 -12.85 13.53 15.95
N LEU A 247 -12.57 13.64 14.65
CA LEU A 247 -13.59 13.89 13.64
C LEU A 247 -14.61 12.75 13.58
N PRO A 248 -15.88 13.03 13.21
CA PRO A 248 -16.86 11.99 12.97
C PRO A 248 -16.36 10.95 11.97
N GLN A 249 -16.60 9.68 12.22
CA GLN A 249 -16.13 8.58 11.38
C GLN A 249 -16.56 8.72 9.89
N ARG A 250 -17.74 9.31 9.66
CA ARG A 250 -18.25 9.59 8.31
C ARG A 250 -17.36 10.61 7.59
N ASP A 251 -16.92 11.64 8.30
CA ASP A 251 -16.09 12.72 7.73
C ASP A 251 -14.67 12.21 7.46
N LEU A 252 -14.11 11.39 8.38
CA LEU A 252 -12.84 10.68 8.14
C LEU A 252 -12.91 9.82 6.87
N GLN A 253 -13.97 9.04 6.73
CA GLN A 253 -14.18 8.18 5.56
C GLN A 253 -14.30 9.00 4.28
N LYS A 254 -15.12 10.07 4.30
CA LYS A 254 -15.35 10.97 3.17
C LYS A 254 -14.05 11.63 2.72
N ALA A 255 -13.28 12.20 3.64
CA ALA A 255 -11.99 12.84 3.34
C ALA A 255 -10.98 11.87 2.70
N CYS A 256 -10.94 10.61 3.15
CA CYS A 256 -10.11 9.59 2.53
C CYS A 256 -10.53 9.29 1.08
N ILE A 257 -11.82 9.12 0.84
CA ILE A 257 -12.38 8.86 -0.50
C ILE A 257 -12.11 10.04 -1.42
N GLU A 258 -12.33 11.26 -0.97
CA GLU A 258 -12.10 12.49 -1.73
C GLU A 258 -10.63 12.63 -2.15
N HIS A 259 -9.69 12.45 -1.20
CA HIS A 259 -8.26 12.49 -1.51
C HIS A 259 -7.87 11.45 -2.57
N ILE A 260 -8.26 10.19 -2.38
CA ILE A 260 -7.93 9.09 -3.29
C ILE A 260 -8.55 9.34 -4.67
N SER A 261 -9.83 9.70 -4.72
CA SER A 261 -10.56 9.97 -5.97
C SER A 261 -9.93 11.11 -6.77
N ALA A 262 -9.58 12.22 -6.09
CA ALA A 262 -8.97 13.39 -6.71
C ALA A 262 -7.62 13.04 -7.35
N ARG A 263 -6.74 12.33 -6.61
CA ARG A 263 -5.43 11.93 -7.12
C ARG A 263 -5.51 10.92 -8.26
N LEU A 264 -6.40 9.94 -8.16
CA LEU A 264 -6.60 8.98 -9.25
C LEU A 264 -7.13 9.66 -10.52
N THR A 265 -8.07 10.59 -10.39
CA THR A 265 -8.60 11.38 -11.51
C THR A 265 -7.50 12.23 -12.15
N GLU A 266 -6.69 12.93 -11.35
CA GLU A 266 -5.52 13.70 -11.82
C GLU A 266 -4.55 12.84 -12.64
N TRP A 267 -4.38 11.59 -12.25
CA TRP A 267 -3.50 10.65 -12.93
C TRP A 267 -4.16 9.92 -14.12
N GLY A 268 -5.38 10.31 -14.49
CA GLY A 268 -6.13 9.72 -15.59
C GLY A 268 -6.63 8.30 -15.32
N MET A 269 -6.78 7.93 -14.02
CA MET A 269 -7.33 6.64 -13.64
C MET A 269 -8.84 6.70 -13.52
N GLY A 270 -9.50 5.55 -13.77
CA GLY A 270 -10.95 5.45 -13.66
C GLY A 270 -11.43 5.56 -12.20
N VAL A 271 -12.37 6.46 -11.95
CA VAL A 271 -13.10 6.60 -10.69
C VAL A 271 -14.59 6.55 -11.01
N VAL A 272 -15.33 5.68 -10.31
CA VAL A 272 -16.80 5.63 -10.44
C VAL A 272 -17.36 6.89 -9.80
N LYS A 273 -18.08 7.70 -10.61
CA LYS A 273 -18.81 8.86 -10.09
C LYS A 273 -20.01 8.39 -9.27
N GLU A 274 -20.23 9.00 -8.12
CA GLU A 274 -21.52 8.89 -7.45
C GLU A 274 -22.56 9.47 -8.43
N GLN A 275 -23.58 8.68 -8.80
CA GLN A 275 -24.73 9.21 -9.50
C GLN A 275 -25.38 10.21 -8.53
N GLU A 276 -25.52 11.46 -8.94
CA GLU A 276 -26.44 12.38 -8.30
C GLU A 276 -27.80 11.64 -8.29
N GLU A 277 -28.32 11.35 -7.10
CA GLU A 277 -29.70 10.92 -6.95
C GLU A 277 -30.53 12.04 -7.56
N ASN A 278 -30.96 11.81 -8.79
CA ASN A 278 -32.01 12.65 -9.39
C ASN A 278 -33.20 12.51 -8.46
N ASN A 279 -33.41 13.52 -7.61
CA ASN A 279 -34.70 13.82 -7.04
C ASN A 279 -35.69 14.02 -8.20
N VAL A 280 -36.26 12.92 -8.65
CA VAL A 280 -37.53 12.96 -9.37
C VAL A 280 -38.60 12.94 -8.27
N GLU A 281 -38.79 14.06 -7.59
CA GLU A 281 -40.09 14.42 -7.07
C GLU A 281 -40.95 14.73 -8.30
N GLY A 282 -41.58 13.69 -8.81
CA GLY A 282 -42.62 13.76 -9.81
C GLY A 282 -43.94 14.02 -9.13
N ASN A 283 -44.59 15.07 -9.55
CA ASN A 283 -46.00 15.43 -9.38
C ASN A 283 -46.98 14.27 -9.15
#